data_0ea175c32432db44b9108095f02b948b
#
_entry.id   0ea175c32432db44b9108095f02b948b
#
_cell.length_a   1.000
_cell.length_b   1.000
_cell.length_c   1.000
_cell.angle_alpha   90.00
_cell.angle_beta   90.00
_cell.angle_gamma   90.00
#
_symmetry.space_group_name_H-M   'P 1'
#
loop_
_entity.id
_entity.type
_entity.pdbx_description
1 polymer ?
#
loop_
_entity_poly.entity_id
_entity_poly.type
_entity_poly.pdbx_seq_one_letter_code
_entity_poly.pdbx_strand_id
1 'polypeptide(L)'
;SAILGIRRKSTFEGEASMALEFAAEEYQKTLREKSTQQILETEKYSYHKKNTGVLVENKNQPDIADEMYRKQTGDRTILNDERRIVESDRLLLNTESLIKELMTRCLNDENPGRLAYFFHRELAYQIIDACVQIRQQNGCNKVALSGGVFQNRLLLELTDHGLKDQGFAVLKHQLVPPNDGGIALGQAVYAMEYLEKNKGRL
;
A
#
# COMPACT_ATOMS: atom_id res chain seq x y z
N SER A 1 1.11 -0.88 15.60
CA SER A 1 -0.10 -0.97 16.43
C SER A 1 0.18 -0.59 17.89
N ALA A 2 1.18 -1.18 18.55
CA ALA A 2 1.52 -0.87 19.95
C ALA A 2 1.96 0.58 20.15
N ILE A 3 2.80 1.12 19.28
CA ILE A 3 3.27 2.51 19.31
C ILE A 3 2.09 3.50 19.27
N LEU A 4 1.09 3.22 18.43
CA LEU A 4 -0.10 4.06 18.27
C LEU A 4 -1.18 3.83 19.34
N GLY A 5 -0.93 2.94 20.31
CA GLY A 5 -1.90 2.60 21.36
C GLY A 5 -3.13 1.82 20.88
N ILE A 6 -3.19 1.41 19.60
CA ILE A 6 -4.33 0.70 19.00
C ILE A 6 -4.44 -0.71 19.58
N ARG A 7 -3.33 -1.47 19.63
CA ARG A 7 -3.27 -2.81 20.22
C ARG A 7 -1.94 -3.03 20.91
N ARG A 8 -1.96 -3.20 22.24
CA ARG A 8 -0.73 -3.39 23.05
C ARG A 8 -0.41 -4.86 23.33
N LYS A 9 -1.43 -5.73 23.31
CA LYS A 9 -1.30 -7.16 23.52
C LYS A 9 -2.07 -7.89 22.44
N SER A 10 -1.49 -8.95 21.88
CA SER A 10 -2.15 -9.82 20.90
C SER A 10 -2.52 -11.15 21.57
N THR A 11 -3.68 -11.68 21.24
CA THR A 11 -4.18 -12.99 21.69
C THR A 11 -3.94 -14.08 20.65
N PHE A 12 -3.70 -13.69 19.40
CA PHE A 12 -3.34 -14.56 18.29
C PHE A 12 -2.36 -13.85 17.35
N GLU A 13 -1.69 -14.64 16.49
CA GLU A 13 -0.76 -14.12 15.49
C GLU A 13 -1.48 -13.21 14.47
N GLY A 14 -0.89 -12.04 14.19
CA GLY A 14 -1.44 -11.07 13.24
C GLY A 14 -2.48 -10.11 13.82
N GLU A 15 -3.00 -10.32 15.04
CA GLU A 15 -4.03 -9.45 15.63
C GLU A 15 -3.62 -7.97 15.68
N ALA A 16 -2.36 -7.68 16.00
CA ALA A 16 -1.88 -6.30 16.08
C ALA A 16 -1.77 -5.64 14.69
N SER A 17 -1.42 -6.39 13.65
CA SER A 17 -1.38 -5.88 12.28
C SER A 17 -2.77 -5.69 11.70
N MET A 18 -3.71 -6.60 11.97
CA MET A 18 -5.12 -6.44 11.59
C MET A 18 -5.76 -5.23 12.25
N ALA A 19 -5.53 -5.01 13.55
CA ALA A 19 -6.04 -3.84 14.25
C ALA A 19 -5.48 -2.53 13.67
N LEU A 20 -4.23 -2.53 13.24
CA LEU A 20 -3.61 -1.38 12.57
C LEU A 20 -4.24 -1.12 11.19
N GLU A 21 -4.48 -2.18 10.42
CA GLU A 21 -5.15 -2.13 9.12
C GLU A 21 -6.58 -1.56 9.25
N PHE A 22 -7.39 -2.11 10.14
CA PHE A 22 -8.77 -1.63 10.36
C PHE A 22 -8.82 -0.16 10.76
N ALA A 23 -7.92 0.29 11.64
CA ALA A 23 -7.87 1.71 12.03
C ALA A 23 -7.52 2.61 10.84
N ALA A 24 -6.65 2.14 9.93
CA ALA A 24 -6.30 2.87 8.73
C ALA A 24 -7.44 2.89 7.70
N GLU A 25 -8.13 1.77 7.48
CA GLU A 25 -9.28 1.67 6.59
C GLU A 25 -10.46 2.54 7.06
N GLU A 26 -10.74 2.55 8.36
CA GLU A 26 -11.78 3.40 8.95
C GLU A 26 -11.46 4.88 8.74
N TYR A 27 -10.20 5.28 8.95
CA TYR A 27 -9.76 6.64 8.66
C TYR A 27 -9.89 6.98 7.17
N GLN A 28 -9.48 6.10 6.27
CA GLN A 28 -9.62 6.28 4.82
C GLN A 28 -11.10 6.44 4.42
N LYS A 29 -11.99 5.64 4.99
CA LYS A 29 -13.43 5.75 4.78
C LYS A 29 -13.97 7.13 5.19
N THR A 30 -13.55 7.62 6.35
CA THR A 30 -13.90 8.97 6.82
C THR A 30 -13.45 10.07 5.85
N LEU A 31 -12.26 9.92 5.24
CA LEU A 31 -11.79 10.86 4.22
C LEU A 31 -12.65 10.83 2.96
N ARG A 32 -13.02 9.64 2.49
CA ARG A 32 -13.91 9.48 1.31
C ARG A 32 -15.29 10.08 1.54
N GLU A 33 -15.86 9.87 2.73
CA GLU A 33 -17.17 10.44 3.10
C GLU A 33 -17.13 11.97 3.13
N LYS A 34 -16.09 12.56 3.72
CA LYS A 34 -15.86 14.02 3.72
C LYS A 34 -15.67 14.58 2.33
N SER A 35 -14.95 13.87 1.45
CA SER A 35 -14.76 14.25 0.04
C SER A 35 -16.09 14.30 -0.69
N THR A 36 -16.89 13.25 -0.55
CA THR A 36 -18.20 13.15 -1.19
C THR A 36 -19.12 14.25 -0.69
N GLN A 37 -19.12 14.53 0.60
CA GLN A 37 -19.91 15.62 1.19
C GLN A 37 -19.50 16.99 0.65
N GLN A 38 -18.20 17.24 0.54
CA GLN A 38 -17.64 18.49 0.02
C GLN A 38 -17.94 18.68 -1.47
N ILE A 39 -17.90 17.60 -2.25
CA ILE A 39 -18.31 17.59 -3.66
C ILE A 39 -19.81 17.91 -3.78
N LEU A 40 -20.65 17.23 -2.99
CA LEU A 40 -22.11 17.45 -2.98
C LEU A 40 -22.47 18.87 -2.54
N GLU A 41 -21.76 19.45 -1.58
CA GLU A 41 -21.96 20.85 -1.18
C GLU A 41 -21.52 21.82 -2.28
N THR A 42 -20.40 21.53 -2.96
CA THR A 42 -19.91 22.34 -4.10
C THR A 42 -20.86 22.23 -5.29
N GLU A 43 -21.43 21.06 -5.55
CA GLU A 43 -22.44 20.84 -6.57
C GLU A 43 -23.77 21.53 -6.25
N LYS A 44 -24.22 21.51 -4.98
CA LYS A 44 -25.39 22.30 -4.55
C LYS A 44 -25.21 23.79 -4.80
N TYR A 45 -24.02 24.34 -4.59
CA TYR A 45 -23.69 25.72 -4.90
C TYR A 45 -23.60 25.97 -6.42
N SER A 46 -23.15 24.98 -7.20
CA SER A 46 -23.06 25.04 -8.67
C SER A 46 -24.42 24.85 -9.33
N TYR A 47 -25.33 24.05 -8.75
CA TYR A 47 -26.67 23.78 -9.29
C TYR A 47 -27.56 25.03 -9.35
N HIS A 48 -27.26 26.02 -8.52
CA HIS A 48 -27.91 27.34 -8.61
C HIS A 48 -27.36 28.21 -9.75
N LYS A 49 -26.33 27.77 -10.47
CA LYS A 49 -25.67 28.62 -11.47
C LYS A 49 -25.66 28.11 -12.92
N LYS A 50 -25.86 26.83 -13.22
CA LYS A 50 -26.05 26.36 -14.63
C LYS A 50 -26.57 24.92 -14.72
N ASN A 51 -27.69 24.75 -15.40
CA ASN A 51 -28.14 23.47 -15.98
C ASN A 51 -27.19 23.06 -17.10
N THR A 52 -26.76 21.81 -17.09
CA THR A 52 -26.22 20.90 -18.14
C THR A 52 -24.77 20.42 -17.89
N GLY A 53 -24.61 19.10 -17.86
CA GLY A 53 -23.32 18.45 -18.01
C GLY A 53 -23.20 17.07 -17.35
N VAL A 54 -23.21 16.06 -18.17
CA VAL A 54 -23.02 14.63 -17.86
C VAL A 54 -21.71 14.41 -17.09
N LEU A 55 -21.78 13.69 -15.98
CA LEU A 55 -20.62 13.18 -15.25
C LEU A 55 -19.96 12.06 -16.06
N VAL A 56 -18.75 12.29 -16.53
CA VAL A 56 -17.88 11.26 -17.08
C VAL A 56 -17.00 10.75 -15.93
N GLU A 57 -17.21 9.49 -15.52
CA GLU A 57 -16.29 8.82 -14.60
C GLU A 57 -14.91 8.68 -15.26
N ASN A 58 -13.96 9.45 -14.80
CA ASN A 58 -12.58 9.37 -15.26
C ASN A 58 -11.83 8.32 -14.41
N LYS A 59 -11.67 7.11 -14.94
CA LYS A 59 -11.01 5.97 -14.28
C LYS A 59 -9.52 6.15 -13.98
N ASN A 60 -8.93 7.28 -14.33
CA ASN A 60 -7.50 7.57 -14.16
C ASN A 60 -7.21 8.68 -13.14
N GLN A 61 -8.16 9.01 -12.26
CA GLN A 61 -7.85 9.94 -11.17
C GLN A 61 -7.07 9.24 -10.05
N PRO A 62 -6.01 9.86 -9.51
CA PRO A 62 -5.35 9.39 -8.29
C PRO A 62 -6.40 9.25 -7.19
N ASP A 63 -6.22 8.26 -6.30
CA ASP A 63 -7.18 8.00 -5.22
C ASP A 63 -7.49 9.31 -4.48
N ILE A 64 -8.74 9.78 -4.62
CA ILE A 64 -9.22 11.06 -4.07
C ILE A 64 -8.89 11.15 -2.57
N ALA A 65 -8.91 10.01 -1.87
CA ALA A 65 -8.53 9.93 -0.46
C ALA A 65 -7.05 10.28 -0.23
N ASP A 66 -6.14 9.86 -1.11
CA ASP A 66 -4.71 10.16 -1.00
C ASP A 66 -4.41 11.63 -1.34
N GLU A 67 -5.06 12.18 -2.37
CA GLU A 67 -4.95 13.60 -2.72
C GLU A 67 -5.52 14.52 -1.62
N MET A 68 -6.65 14.14 -1.03
CA MET A 68 -7.24 14.89 0.08
C MET A 68 -6.42 14.74 1.35
N TYR A 69 -5.88 13.55 1.63
CA TYR A 69 -4.96 13.36 2.73
C TYR A 69 -3.79 14.35 2.63
N ARG A 70 -3.17 14.47 1.46
CA ARG A 70 -2.08 15.43 1.21
C ARG A 70 -2.50 16.89 1.37
N LYS A 71 -3.69 17.26 0.86
CA LYS A 71 -4.23 18.62 0.95
C LYS A 71 -4.62 19.03 2.38
N GLN A 72 -5.26 18.13 3.13
CA GLN A 72 -5.73 18.42 4.49
C GLN A 72 -4.61 18.41 5.53
N THR A 73 -3.57 17.62 5.31
CA THR A 73 -2.55 17.38 6.33
C THR A 73 -1.31 18.22 6.12
N GLY A 74 -1.12 18.81 4.93
CA GLY A 74 0.17 19.41 4.55
C GLY A 74 1.31 18.41 4.65
N ASP A 75 0.97 17.11 4.61
CA ASP A 75 1.87 16.02 4.92
C ASP A 75 3.00 15.97 3.91
N ARG A 76 4.18 16.34 4.34
CA ARG A 76 5.39 16.15 3.55
C ARG A 76 5.63 14.64 3.51
N THR A 77 5.42 14.06 2.33
CA THR A 77 5.91 12.73 2.03
C THR A 77 7.38 12.67 2.43
N ILE A 78 7.80 11.64 3.17
CA ILE A 78 9.22 11.43 3.44
C ILE A 78 9.93 11.51 2.10
N LEU A 79 10.90 12.43 1.97
CA LEU A 79 11.59 12.68 0.69
C LEU A 79 12.16 11.36 0.16
N ASN A 80 12.13 11.16 -1.16
CA ASN A 80 12.57 9.91 -1.77
C ASN A 80 13.96 9.46 -1.31
N ASP A 81 14.86 10.42 -1.05
CA ASP A 81 16.22 10.12 -0.55
C ASP A 81 16.21 9.60 0.90
N GLU A 82 15.24 9.99 1.72
CA GLU A 82 15.12 9.51 3.10
C GLU A 82 14.46 8.13 3.20
N ARG A 83 13.82 7.65 2.11
CA ARG A 83 13.21 6.31 2.06
C ARG A 83 14.20 5.19 1.78
N ARG A 84 15.45 5.52 1.43
CA ARG A 84 16.45 4.57 0.93
C ARG A 84 17.70 4.58 1.78
N ILE A 85 18.24 3.42 1.97
CA ILE A 85 19.62 3.23 2.42
C ILE A 85 20.29 2.35 1.37
N VAL A 86 21.32 2.88 0.70
CA VAL A 86 22.12 2.11 -0.25
C VAL A 86 23.40 1.68 0.48
N GLU A 87 23.47 0.42 0.88
CA GLU A 87 24.69 -0.21 1.39
C GLU A 87 25.28 -1.10 0.31
N SER A 88 26.37 -0.64 -0.31
CA SER A 88 27.03 -1.35 -1.41
C SER A 88 26.07 -1.68 -2.59
N ASP A 89 25.81 -2.96 -2.86
CA ASP A 89 24.90 -3.43 -3.94
C ASP A 89 23.49 -3.80 -3.45
N ARG A 90 23.15 -3.45 -2.20
CA ARG A 90 21.86 -3.80 -1.61
C ARG A 90 20.97 -2.58 -1.46
N LEU A 91 19.74 -2.71 -1.93
CA LEU A 91 18.68 -1.73 -1.70
C LEU A 91 17.95 -2.09 -0.39
N LEU A 92 17.99 -1.20 0.58
CA LEU A 92 17.30 -1.36 1.86
C LEU A 92 16.13 -0.36 1.95
N LEU A 93 15.00 -0.83 2.47
CA LEU A 93 13.90 0.06 2.82
C LEU A 93 14.23 0.80 4.11
N ASN A 94 14.07 2.14 4.13
CA ASN A 94 14.34 2.94 5.33
C ASN A 94 13.15 2.90 6.31
N THR A 95 12.96 1.76 6.94
CA THR A 95 11.93 1.57 7.96
C THR A 95 12.25 2.33 9.25
N GLU A 96 13.51 2.67 9.50
CA GLU A 96 13.92 3.44 10.68
C GLU A 96 13.35 4.86 10.65
N SER A 97 13.49 5.57 9.53
CA SER A 97 12.90 6.91 9.37
C SER A 97 11.38 6.88 9.47
N LEU A 98 10.74 5.87 8.90
CA LEU A 98 9.29 5.69 9.03
C LEU A 98 8.85 5.54 10.49
N ILE A 99 9.54 4.72 11.27
CA ILE A 99 9.22 4.52 12.69
C ILE A 99 9.50 5.78 13.52
N LYS A 100 10.60 6.48 13.26
CA LYS A 100 10.91 7.76 13.94
C LYS A 100 9.82 8.81 13.69
N GLU A 101 9.38 8.94 12.45
CA GLU A 101 8.31 9.87 12.08
C GLU A 101 6.99 9.50 12.76
N LEU A 102 6.61 8.22 12.76
CA LEU A 102 5.43 7.74 13.48
C LEU A 102 5.48 8.05 14.98
N MET A 103 6.64 7.82 15.60
CA MET A 103 6.81 8.12 17.02
C MET A 103 6.68 9.62 17.31
N THR A 104 7.32 10.46 16.49
CA THR A 104 7.24 11.93 16.62
C THR A 104 5.80 12.42 16.51
N ARG A 105 5.06 11.93 15.52
CA ARG A 105 3.64 12.30 15.32
C ARG A 105 2.73 11.76 16.43
N CYS A 106 3.01 10.56 16.92
CA CYS A 106 2.29 9.99 18.05
C CYS A 106 2.48 10.81 19.34
N LEU A 107 3.70 11.32 19.57
CA LEU A 107 4.00 12.21 20.69
C LEU A 107 3.33 13.59 20.56
N ASN A 108 2.95 14.00 19.37
CA ASN A 108 2.17 15.20 19.08
C ASN A 108 0.65 14.95 19.09
N ASP A 109 0.19 13.84 19.68
CA ASP A 109 -1.21 13.47 19.84
C ASP A 109 -2.00 13.42 18.51
N GLU A 110 -1.34 13.08 17.38
CA GLU A 110 -2.05 12.87 16.11
C GLU A 110 -2.99 11.66 16.19
N ASN A 111 -4.09 11.74 15.43
CA ASN A 111 -5.10 10.69 15.40
C ASN A 111 -4.51 9.32 15.01
N PRO A 112 -4.70 8.25 15.83
CA PRO A 112 -4.11 6.94 15.58
C PRO A 112 -4.51 6.31 14.23
N GLY A 113 -5.74 6.51 13.77
CA GLY A 113 -6.20 6.01 12.46
C GLY A 113 -5.48 6.71 11.30
N ARG A 114 -5.24 8.04 11.43
CA ARG A 114 -4.43 8.80 10.47
C ARG A 114 -3.00 8.29 10.41
N LEU A 115 -2.39 8.03 11.57
CA LEU A 115 -1.03 7.49 11.65
C LEU A 115 -0.95 6.06 11.12
N ALA A 116 -1.98 5.24 11.35
CA ALA A 116 -2.09 3.90 10.78
C ALA A 116 -2.15 3.94 9.25
N TYR A 117 -2.96 4.85 8.66
CA TYR A 117 -3.01 5.04 7.22
C TYR A 117 -1.69 5.56 6.65
N PHE A 118 -1.07 6.54 7.30
CA PHE A 118 0.26 7.04 6.96
C PHE A 118 1.30 5.91 6.89
N PHE A 119 1.33 5.02 7.89
CA PHE A 119 2.23 3.87 7.93
C PHE A 119 2.08 2.97 6.69
N HIS A 120 0.84 2.56 6.37
CA HIS A 120 0.59 1.69 5.21
C HIS A 120 0.98 2.36 3.89
N ARG A 121 0.65 3.64 3.75
CA ARG A 121 0.99 4.43 2.57
C ARG A 121 2.50 4.58 2.37
N GLU A 122 3.24 4.97 3.41
CA GLU A 122 4.69 5.13 3.31
C GLU A 122 5.40 3.81 3.06
N LEU A 123 4.93 2.71 3.65
CA LEU A 123 5.46 1.39 3.37
C LEU A 123 5.22 0.98 1.92
N ALA A 124 4.01 1.21 1.39
CA ALA A 124 3.71 0.96 -0.01
C ALA A 124 4.61 1.78 -0.94
N TYR A 125 4.83 3.06 -0.65
CA TYR A 125 5.73 3.90 -1.43
C TYR A 125 7.18 3.41 -1.42
N GLN A 126 7.69 2.95 -0.28
CA GLN A 126 9.03 2.36 -0.22
C GLN A 126 9.14 1.10 -1.10
N ILE A 127 8.11 0.25 -1.11
CA ILE A 127 8.06 -0.95 -1.97
C ILE A 127 8.05 -0.54 -3.45
N ILE A 128 7.23 0.44 -3.83
CA ILE A 128 7.14 0.93 -5.21
C ILE A 128 8.46 1.53 -5.67
N ASP A 129 9.07 2.39 -4.85
CA ASP A 129 10.37 2.99 -5.15
C ASP A 129 11.47 1.93 -5.34
N ALA A 130 11.48 0.89 -4.50
CA ALA A 130 12.41 -0.22 -4.65
C ALA A 130 12.21 -0.95 -5.99
N CYS A 131 10.97 -1.22 -6.38
CA CYS A 131 10.66 -1.85 -7.66
C CYS A 131 11.08 -0.98 -8.85
N VAL A 132 10.88 0.34 -8.79
CA VAL A 132 11.32 1.28 -9.83
C VAL A 132 12.83 1.25 -10.00
N GLN A 133 13.59 1.23 -8.90
CA GLN A 133 15.05 1.17 -8.95
C GLN A 133 15.55 -0.16 -9.51
N ILE A 134 14.97 -1.28 -9.08
CA ILE A 134 15.29 -2.61 -9.63
C ILE A 134 15.03 -2.64 -11.15
N ARG A 135 13.92 -2.05 -11.60
CA ARG A 135 13.63 -1.93 -13.03
C ARG A 135 14.69 -1.10 -13.78
N GLN A 136 15.17 -0.01 -13.19
CA GLN A 136 16.23 0.80 -13.79
C GLN A 136 17.55 0.03 -13.94
N GLN A 137 17.84 -0.90 -13.03
CA GLN A 137 19.06 -1.70 -13.05
C GLN A 137 18.98 -2.89 -14.02
N ASN A 138 17.85 -3.57 -14.13
CA ASN A 138 17.74 -4.85 -14.86
C ASN A 138 16.64 -4.91 -15.93
N GLY A 139 15.87 -3.84 -16.11
CA GLY A 139 14.78 -3.76 -17.10
C GLY A 139 13.53 -4.58 -16.74
N CYS A 140 13.46 -5.24 -15.58
CA CYS A 140 12.32 -6.09 -15.20
C CYS A 140 11.08 -5.23 -14.93
N ASN A 141 10.00 -5.48 -15.69
CA ASN A 141 8.73 -4.75 -15.56
C ASN A 141 7.59 -5.62 -14.97
N LYS A 142 7.92 -6.76 -14.37
CA LYS A 142 6.95 -7.64 -13.70
C LYS A 142 7.25 -7.70 -12.22
N VAL A 143 6.21 -7.53 -11.38
CA VAL A 143 6.30 -7.61 -9.92
C VAL A 143 5.28 -8.62 -9.42
N ALA A 144 5.71 -9.55 -8.57
CA ALA A 144 4.84 -10.49 -7.90
C ALA A 144 4.69 -10.09 -6.42
N LEU A 145 3.46 -9.86 -5.96
CA LEU A 145 3.14 -9.58 -4.57
C LEU A 145 2.75 -10.89 -3.89
N SER A 146 3.59 -11.38 -2.98
CA SER A 146 3.44 -12.63 -2.27
C SER A 146 3.96 -12.53 -0.83
N GLY A 147 3.63 -13.51 -0.01
CA GLY A 147 3.98 -13.55 1.41
C GLY A 147 2.86 -13.08 2.32
N GLY A 148 2.91 -13.47 3.59
CA GLY A 148 1.86 -13.22 4.58
C GLY A 148 1.54 -11.73 4.79
N VAL A 149 2.49 -10.82 4.55
CA VAL A 149 2.28 -9.39 4.67
C VAL A 149 1.19 -8.87 3.71
N PHE A 150 1.03 -9.48 2.53
CA PHE A 150 0.01 -9.12 1.55
C PHE A 150 -1.37 -9.76 1.82
N GLN A 151 -1.56 -10.37 2.99
CA GLN A 151 -2.89 -10.57 3.55
C GLN A 151 -3.50 -9.25 4.06
N ASN A 152 -2.66 -8.25 4.39
CA ASN A 152 -3.08 -6.89 4.65
C ASN A 152 -3.62 -6.28 3.35
N ARG A 153 -4.93 -6.12 3.30
CA ARG A 153 -5.66 -5.69 2.10
C ARG A 153 -5.32 -4.25 1.72
N LEU A 154 -5.24 -3.35 2.71
CA LEU A 154 -4.92 -1.95 2.45
C LEU A 154 -3.51 -1.79 1.86
N LEU A 155 -2.52 -2.50 2.43
CA LEU A 155 -1.17 -2.48 1.90
C LEU A 155 -1.11 -3.06 0.47
N LEU A 156 -1.83 -4.17 0.24
CA LEU A 156 -1.91 -4.80 -1.08
C LEU A 156 -2.52 -3.84 -2.12
N GLU A 157 -3.63 -3.17 -1.80
CA GLU A 157 -4.31 -2.23 -2.69
C GLU A 157 -3.43 -1.03 -3.02
N LEU A 158 -2.83 -0.39 -2.01
CA LEU A 158 -1.93 0.76 -2.20
C LEU A 158 -0.72 0.40 -3.07
N THR A 159 -0.11 -0.77 -2.81
CA THR A 159 1.06 -1.24 -3.56
C THR A 159 0.69 -1.62 -4.99
N ASP A 160 -0.40 -2.36 -5.20
CA ASP A 160 -0.89 -2.78 -6.52
C ASP A 160 -1.20 -1.57 -7.42
N HIS A 161 -1.96 -0.59 -6.88
CA HIS A 161 -2.29 0.62 -7.63
C HIS A 161 -1.03 1.42 -7.96
N GLY A 162 -0.17 1.70 -6.99
CA GLY A 162 1.02 2.49 -7.23
C GLY A 162 2.01 1.82 -8.20
N LEU A 163 2.16 0.49 -8.19
CA LEU A 163 2.97 -0.23 -9.17
C LEU A 163 2.36 -0.17 -10.58
N LYS A 164 1.04 -0.29 -10.71
CA LYS A 164 0.34 -0.15 -12.00
C LYS A 164 0.46 1.27 -12.56
N ASP A 165 0.37 2.30 -11.73
CA ASP A 165 0.57 3.69 -12.12
C ASP A 165 2.00 3.95 -12.62
N GLN A 166 2.97 3.20 -12.09
CA GLN A 166 4.35 3.19 -12.59
C GLN A 166 4.54 2.28 -13.83
N GLY A 167 3.47 1.67 -14.36
CA GLY A 167 3.48 0.84 -15.56
C GLY A 167 4.00 -0.59 -15.37
N PHE A 168 4.03 -1.11 -14.14
CA PHE A 168 4.38 -2.51 -13.87
C PHE A 168 3.25 -3.47 -14.19
N ALA A 169 3.59 -4.67 -14.69
CA ALA A 169 2.70 -5.82 -14.70
C ALA A 169 2.73 -6.49 -13.33
N VAL A 170 1.64 -6.34 -12.57
CA VAL A 170 1.54 -6.85 -11.19
C VAL A 170 0.86 -8.21 -11.15
N LEU A 171 1.54 -9.19 -10.56
CA LEU A 171 1.04 -10.54 -10.32
C LEU A 171 0.61 -10.65 -8.86
N LYS A 172 -0.60 -11.16 -8.63
CA LYS A 172 -1.17 -11.38 -7.28
C LYS A 172 -1.76 -12.77 -7.18
N HIS A 173 -1.75 -13.31 -5.97
CA HIS A 173 -2.48 -14.54 -5.67
C HIS A 173 -3.99 -14.32 -5.84
N GLN A 174 -4.67 -15.28 -6.48
CA GLN A 174 -6.13 -15.27 -6.69
C GLN A 174 -6.81 -16.52 -6.11
N LEU A 175 -6.24 -17.70 -6.36
CA LEU A 175 -6.81 -19.00 -5.99
C LEU A 175 -6.15 -19.60 -4.75
N VAL A 176 -4.94 -19.15 -4.44
CA VAL A 176 -4.13 -19.67 -3.32
C VAL A 176 -3.82 -18.49 -2.40
N PRO A 177 -3.83 -18.68 -1.08
CA PRO A 177 -3.46 -17.60 -0.17
C PRO A 177 -1.99 -17.20 -0.37
N PRO A 178 -1.63 -15.92 -0.16
CA PRO A 178 -0.26 -15.43 -0.34
C PRO A 178 0.71 -15.87 0.77
N ASN A 179 0.22 -16.51 1.83
CA ASN A 179 0.99 -16.98 2.98
C ASN A 179 1.52 -18.41 2.78
N ASP A 180 2.02 -19.01 3.85
CA ASP A 180 2.60 -20.36 3.88
C ASP A 180 1.67 -21.45 3.35
N GLY A 181 0.35 -21.25 3.39
CA GLY A 181 -0.63 -22.18 2.81
C GLY A 181 -0.46 -22.42 1.31
N GLY A 182 0.22 -21.51 0.59
CA GLY A 182 0.54 -21.66 -0.85
C GLY A 182 1.84 -22.41 -1.15
N ILE A 183 2.71 -22.63 -0.17
CA ILE A 183 4.07 -23.16 -0.40
C ILE A 183 4.04 -24.56 -1.01
N ALA A 184 3.22 -25.46 -0.48
CA ALA A 184 3.14 -26.85 -0.95
C ALA A 184 2.75 -26.93 -2.45
N LEU A 185 1.81 -26.09 -2.90
CA LEU A 185 1.43 -26.02 -4.30
C LEU A 185 2.59 -25.50 -5.16
N GLY A 186 3.28 -24.45 -4.71
CA GLY A 186 4.44 -23.89 -5.40
C GLY A 186 5.57 -24.92 -5.56
N GLN A 187 5.85 -25.68 -4.51
CA GLN A 187 6.82 -26.79 -4.55
C GLN A 187 6.43 -27.88 -5.52
N ALA A 188 5.16 -28.27 -5.55
CA ALA A 188 4.65 -29.29 -6.50
C ALA A 188 4.80 -28.82 -7.95
N VAL A 189 4.41 -27.59 -8.26
CA VAL A 189 4.55 -27.02 -9.61
C VAL A 189 6.02 -26.94 -10.02
N TYR A 190 6.89 -26.47 -9.12
CA TYR A 190 8.34 -26.44 -9.37
C TYR A 190 8.91 -27.83 -9.67
N ALA A 191 8.53 -28.84 -8.88
CA ALA A 191 8.98 -30.21 -9.07
C ALA A 191 8.51 -30.78 -10.42
N MET A 192 7.28 -30.51 -10.82
CA MET A 192 6.74 -30.93 -12.14
C MET A 192 7.55 -30.30 -13.29
N GLU A 193 7.77 -29.00 -13.25
CA GLU A 193 8.58 -28.26 -14.23
C GLU A 193 10.02 -28.78 -14.30
N TYR A 194 10.62 -29.04 -13.14
CA TYR A 194 11.97 -29.59 -13.05
C TYR A 194 12.08 -30.96 -13.71
N LEU A 195 11.14 -31.86 -13.41
CA LEU A 195 11.09 -33.20 -13.99
C LEU A 195 10.86 -33.14 -15.51
N GLU A 196 10.00 -32.25 -15.95
CA GLU A 196 9.72 -32.09 -17.39
C GLU A 196 10.94 -31.60 -18.19
N LYS A 197 11.67 -30.60 -17.67
CA LYS A 197 12.90 -30.07 -18.28
C LYS A 197 14.07 -31.07 -18.26
N ASN A 198 14.05 -32.04 -17.35
CA ASN A 198 15.09 -33.04 -17.21
C ASN A 198 14.66 -34.45 -17.69
N LYS A 199 13.51 -34.59 -18.39
CA LYS A 199 13.12 -35.82 -19.03
C LYS A 199 14.21 -36.27 -20.02
N GLY A 200 14.94 -37.32 -19.68
CA GLY A 200 16.07 -37.86 -20.46
C GLY A 200 17.42 -37.73 -19.80
N ARG A 201 17.50 -37.15 -18.57
CA ARG A 201 18.71 -37.11 -17.72
C ARG A 201 18.60 -37.97 -16.45
N LEU A 202 17.47 -38.59 -16.23
CA LEU A 202 17.18 -39.61 -15.23
C LEU A 202 17.05 -40.93 -15.96
#